data_5ff54bd02d9f4b59bea16122eb20b0da
#
_entry.id   5ff54bd02d9f4b59bea16122eb20b0da
#
_cell.length_a   1.000
_cell.length_b   1.000
_cell.length_c   1.000
_cell.angle_alpha   90.00
_cell.angle_beta   90.00
_cell.angle_gamma   90.00
#
_symmetry.space_group_name_H-M   'P 1'
#
loop_
_entity.id
_entity.type
_entity.pdbx_description
1 polymer ?
#
loop_
_entity_poly.entity_id
_entity_poly.type
_entity_poly.pdbx_seq_one_letter_code
_entity_poly.pdbx_strand_id
1 'polypeptide(L)'
;MEIGLLLHTRQLIRADDAAKSFAHLWSDAAQAEELGFAHVWLGDSVTVLDKARGDCLTTTAALAAHTKTIRLGIVPMLPALRNPVLLAHALATIDVISNGRVILGVSVGPMRDYIQRQFAACGVPPQEKAGRLSETIEIMRRLWSETKIDYQGRYFDLHDVGILPHPTQQPGIPIWIVADRNDTGFKRVARLGDGWVTLAPTLERFTNARARINDYAREYGRKKNLGESALYVSVILCDDSEKAKEQGWQWMEKFFETSRSKLGHFFTIFATPDECTDLLKSYTDAGLTTIIARIASDDVRGQAEMLLGEIKPQLRA
;
A
#
# COMPACT_ATOMS: atom_id res chain seq x y z
N MET A 1 13.42 7.11 9.16
CA MET A 1 12.46 6.16 8.57
C MET A 1 11.03 6.58 8.88
N GLU A 2 10.09 6.47 7.93
CA GLU A 2 8.66 6.73 8.16
C GLU A 2 7.93 5.45 8.61
N ILE A 3 6.92 5.63 9.46
CA ILE A 3 6.05 4.54 9.92
C ILE A 3 4.61 4.90 9.58
N GLY A 4 3.94 4.04 8.81
CA GLY A 4 2.54 4.14 8.45
C GLY A 4 1.72 3.03 9.06
N LEU A 5 0.47 3.34 9.41
CA LEU A 5 -0.49 2.40 9.94
C LEU A 5 -1.35 1.81 8.83
N LEU A 6 -1.40 0.50 8.72
CA LEU A 6 -2.38 -0.18 7.89
C LEU A 6 -3.68 -0.34 8.66
N LEU A 7 -4.70 0.40 8.27
CA LEU A 7 -6.02 0.33 8.87
C LEU A 7 -6.67 -1.04 8.63
N HIS A 8 -7.35 -1.56 9.62
CA HIS A 8 -7.99 -2.87 9.58
C HIS A 8 -9.32 -2.82 8.82
N THR A 9 -9.26 -2.54 7.50
CA THR A 9 -10.47 -2.43 6.66
C THR A 9 -11.09 -3.78 6.27
N ARG A 10 -10.43 -4.89 6.59
CA ARG A 10 -10.94 -6.23 6.33
C ARG A 10 -11.92 -6.61 7.42
N GLN A 11 -13.12 -7.07 7.09
CA GLN A 11 -14.22 -7.38 8.02
C GLN A 11 -14.82 -6.18 8.77
N LEU A 12 -14.49 -4.97 8.37
CA LEU A 12 -14.98 -3.75 9.01
C LEU A 12 -16.50 -3.62 8.91
N ILE A 13 -17.08 -4.07 7.82
CA ILE A 13 -18.52 -3.96 7.59
C ILE A 13 -19.17 -5.30 7.94
N ARG A 14 -19.64 -5.43 9.19
CA ARG A 14 -20.60 -6.47 9.54
C ARG A 14 -22.00 -5.97 9.15
N ALA A 15 -22.83 -6.86 8.61
CA ALA A 15 -24.12 -6.51 8.02
C ALA A 15 -25.07 -5.76 8.96
N ASP A 16 -24.89 -5.92 10.25
CA ASP A 16 -25.74 -5.39 11.33
C ASP A 16 -25.38 -3.97 11.80
N ASP A 17 -24.16 -3.44 11.53
CA ASP A 17 -23.76 -2.09 11.93
C ASP A 17 -22.64 -1.47 11.05
N ALA A 18 -22.87 -1.40 9.76
CA ALA A 18 -21.89 -0.86 8.80
C ALA A 18 -21.52 0.60 9.08
N ALA A 19 -22.49 1.43 9.47
CA ALA A 19 -22.28 2.84 9.75
C ALA A 19 -21.32 3.03 10.93
N LYS A 20 -21.49 2.25 11.99
CA LYS A 20 -20.62 2.26 13.17
C LYS A 20 -19.19 1.81 12.84
N SER A 21 -19.07 0.80 11.97
CA SER A 21 -17.76 0.32 11.51
C SER A 21 -16.98 1.41 10.77
N PHE A 22 -17.65 2.21 9.95
CA PHE A 22 -16.99 3.36 9.30
C PHE A 22 -16.67 4.48 10.30
N ALA A 23 -17.53 4.77 11.26
CA ALA A 23 -17.23 5.75 12.30
C ALA A 23 -15.96 5.36 13.10
N HIS A 24 -15.78 4.08 13.41
CA HIS A 24 -14.53 3.59 14.02
C HIS A 24 -13.32 3.81 13.10
N LEU A 25 -13.45 3.54 11.80
CA LEU A 25 -12.35 3.75 10.84
C LEU A 25 -11.91 5.22 10.78
N TRP A 26 -12.86 6.16 10.82
CA TRP A 26 -12.55 7.60 10.89
C TRP A 26 -11.82 7.96 12.16
N SER A 27 -12.26 7.42 13.30
CA SER A 27 -11.61 7.59 14.60
C SER A 27 -10.19 7.02 14.60
N ASP A 28 -9.99 5.82 14.07
CA ASP A 28 -8.67 5.18 13.97
C ASP A 28 -7.69 6.00 13.14
N ALA A 29 -8.15 6.59 12.03
CA ALA A 29 -7.33 7.42 11.19
C ALA A 29 -6.96 8.77 11.87
N ALA A 30 -7.91 9.40 12.57
CA ALA A 30 -7.64 10.60 13.34
C ALA A 30 -6.67 10.32 14.50
N GLN A 31 -6.85 9.21 15.22
CA GLN A 31 -5.93 8.78 16.26
C GLN A 31 -4.53 8.50 15.71
N ALA A 32 -4.41 7.88 14.53
CA ALA A 32 -3.11 7.65 13.88
C ALA A 32 -2.41 8.99 13.56
N GLU A 33 -3.16 10.00 13.13
CA GLU A 33 -2.64 11.35 12.90
C GLU A 33 -2.13 11.98 14.21
N GLU A 34 -2.92 11.91 15.29
CA GLU A 34 -2.55 12.43 16.62
C GLU A 34 -1.31 11.73 17.20
N LEU A 35 -1.19 10.42 17.02
CA LEU A 35 -0.04 9.63 17.47
C LEU A 35 1.23 9.89 16.65
N GLY A 36 1.13 10.52 15.47
CA GLY A 36 2.29 10.91 14.66
C GLY A 36 2.73 9.84 13.66
N PHE A 37 1.83 8.96 13.21
CA PHE A 37 2.07 8.14 12.01
C PHE A 37 2.25 9.05 10.78
N ALA A 38 3.16 8.69 9.89
CA ALA A 38 3.40 9.45 8.66
C ALA A 38 2.25 9.28 7.65
N HIS A 39 1.63 8.12 7.63
CA HIS A 39 0.54 7.78 6.71
C HIS A 39 -0.36 6.69 7.28
N VAL A 40 -1.62 6.70 6.86
CA VAL A 40 -2.55 5.58 7.03
C VAL A 40 -2.76 4.90 5.68
N TRP A 41 -2.95 3.60 5.70
CA TRP A 41 -3.11 2.77 4.52
C TRP A 41 -4.37 1.94 4.59
N LEU A 42 -5.03 1.74 3.45
CA LEU A 42 -6.13 0.80 3.32
C LEU A 42 -5.96 -0.08 2.07
N GLY A 43 -6.59 -1.24 2.09
CA GLY A 43 -6.50 -2.19 0.99
C GLY A 43 -7.63 -2.02 -0.01
N ASP A 44 -7.44 -2.56 -1.23
CA ASP A 44 -8.44 -2.64 -2.29
C ASP A 44 -8.99 -4.07 -2.43
N SER A 45 -10.31 -4.20 -2.59
CA SER A 45 -10.97 -5.46 -2.93
C SER A 45 -12.42 -5.19 -3.35
N VAL A 46 -12.84 -5.72 -4.49
CA VAL A 46 -14.14 -5.38 -5.09
C VAL A 46 -15.24 -6.42 -4.78
N THR A 47 -14.91 -7.71 -4.78
CA THR A 47 -15.90 -8.79 -4.74
C THR A 47 -15.59 -9.89 -3.73
N VAL A 48 -15.17 -9.54 -2.52
CA VAL A 48 -14.88 -10.53 -1.47
C VAL A 48 -16.07 -10.61 -0.52
N LEU A 49 -16.96 -11.57 -0.74
CA LEU A 49 -18.20 -11.73 0.01
C LEU A 49 -17.98 -12.01 1.51
N ASP A 50 -16.95 -12.81 1.82
CA ASP A 50 -16.66 -13.21 3.21
C ASP A 50 -15.97 -12.11 4.03
N LYS A 51 -15.61 -10.98 3.40
CA LYS A 51 -14.82 -9.92 4.00
C LYS A 51 -15.32 -8.58 3.50
N ALA A 52 -16.41 -8.12 4.09
CA ALA A 52 -17.00 -6.84 3.75
C ALA A 52 -15.97 -5.72 3.91
N ARG A 53 -15.76 -4.98 2.82
CA ARG A 53 -14.83 -3.86 2.76
C ARG A 53 -15.46 -2.75 1.95
N GLY A 54 -15.33 -1.51 2.41
CA GLY A 54 -15.70 -0.34 1.61
C GLY A 54 -14.85 -0.22 0.34
N ASP A 55 -15.40 0.43 -0.69
CA ASP A 55 -14.61 0.82 -1.86
C ASP A 55 -13.44 1.72 -1.42
N CYS A 56 -12.25 1.42 -1.91
CA CYS A 56 -11.04 2.08 -1.44
C CYS A 56 -10.99 3.58 -1.81
N LEU A 57 -11.52 3.97 -2.97
CA LEU A 57 -11.51 5.37 -3.41
C LEU A 57 -12.49 6.20 -2.57
N THR A 58 -13.72 5.71 -2.42
CA THR A 58 -14.75 6.36 -1.61
C THR A 58 -14.32 6.47 -0.15
N THR A 59 -13.72 5.40 0.40
CA THR A 59 -13.20 5.40 1.77
C THR A 59 -12.04 6.37 1.92
N THR A 60 -11.13 6.47 0.95
CA THR A 60 -10.02 7.44 0.99
C THR A 60 -10.52 8.88 0.92
N ALA A 61 -11.55 9.16 0.11
CA ALA A 61 -12.16 10.49 0.06
C ALA A 61 -12.76 10.90 1.41
N ALA A 62 -13.42 9.97 2.10
CA ALA A 62 -13.93 10.22 3.44
C ALA A 62 -12.81 10.44 4.47
N LEU A 63 -11.74 9.62 4.43
CA LEU A 63 -10.56 9.81 5.28
C LEU A 63 -9.90 11.19 5.03
N ALA A 64 -9.87 11.64 3.77
CA ALA A 64 -9.33 12.95 3.43
C ALA A 64 -10.09 14.10 4.10
N ALA A 65 -11.40 13.95 4.27
CA ALA A 65 -12.24 14.93 4.96
C ALA A 65 -12.14 14.85 6.51
N HIS A 66 -11.78 13.69 7.05
CA HIS A 66 -11.69 13.46 8.51
C HIS A 66 -10.27 13.64 9.08
N THR A 67 -9.26 13.83 8.23
CA THR A 67 -7.86 14.03 8.62
C THR A 67 -7.31 15.32 8.02
N LYS A 68 -6.23 15.87 8.56
CA LYS A 68 -5.67 17.16 8.12
C LYS A 68 -4.29 17.07 7.48
N THR A 69 -3.40 16.27 8.03
CA THR A 69 -1.97 16.27 7.69
C THR A 69 -1.44 14.88 7.30
N ILE A 70 -2.01 13.82 7.88
CA ILE A 70 -1.56 12.46 7.63
C ILE A 70 -1.75 12.06 6.15
N ARG A 71 -0.75 11.41 5.56
CA ARG A 71 -0.84 10.94 4.18
C ARG A 71 -1.77 9.73 4.06
N LEU A 72 -2.43 9.59 2.93
CA LEU A 72 -3.50 8.62 2.68
C LEU A 72 -3.06 7.63 1.61
N GLY A 73 -2.76 6.41 2.01
CA GLY A 73 -2.27 5.38 1.13
C GLY A 73 -3.33 4.32 0.79
N ILE A 74 -3.30 3.81 -0.45
CA ILE A 74 -4.07 2.62 -0.84
C ILE A 74 -3.07 1.53 -1.23
N VAL A 75 -3.04 0.36 -0.51
CA VAL A 75 -2.08 -0.72 -0.76
C VAL A 75 -2.62 -2.11 -0.38
N PRO A 76 -2.48 -3.13 -1.25
CA PRO A 76 -2.25 -2.99 -2.69
C PRO A 76 -3.54 -2.62 -3.43
N MET A 77 -3.49 -1.60 -4.25
CA MET A 77 -4.55 -1.30 -5.21
C MET A 77 -4.37 -2.13 -6.48
N LEU A 78 -5.48 -2.51 -7.13
CA LEU A 78 -5.50 -3.22 -8.41
C LEU A 78 -6.04 -2.31 -9.53
N PRO A 79 -5.26 -1.37 -10.09
CA PRO A 79 -5.73 -0.40 -11.07
C PRO A 79 -6.32 -1.05 -12.33
N ALA A 80 -5.78 -2.21 -12.74
CA ALA A 80 -6.25 -2.93 -13.93
C ALA A 80 -7.72 -3.41 -13.85
N LEU A 81 -8.36 -3.35 -12.69
CA LEU A 81 -9.80 -3.63 -12.52
C LEU A 81 -10.69 -2.45 -12.99
N ARG A 82 -10.11 -1.28 -13.24
CA ARG A 82 -10.84 -0.03 -13.45
C ARG A 82 -10.50 0.60 -14.81
N ASN A 83 -11.43 1.42 -15.33
CA ASN A 83 -11.12 2.28 -16.45
C ASN A 83 -10.08 3.34 -16.03
N PRO A 84 -8.97 3.52 -16.78
CA PRO A 84 -7.88 4.40 -16.38
C PRO A 84 -8.27 5.89 -16.31
N VAL A 85 -9.20 6.35 -17.14
CA VAL A 85 -9.66 7.74 -17.14
C VAL A 85 -10.49 8.03 -15.89
N LEU A 86 -11.46 7.16 -15.58
CA LEU A 86 -12.29 7.30 -14.39
C LEU A 86 -11.44 7.19 -13.12
N LEU A 87 -10.46 6.29 -13.11
CA LEU A 87 -9.54 6.14 -11.99
C LEU A 87 -8.66 7.38 -11.81
N ALA A 88 -8.09 7.91 -12.89
CA ALA A 88 -7.26 9.11 -12.85
C ALA A 88 -8.05 10.31 -12.29
N HIS A 89 -9.29 10.49 -12.76
CA HIS A 89 -10.17 11.59 -12.34
C HIS A 89 -10.56 11.46 -10.85
N ALA A 90 -10.99 10.27 -10.42
CA ALA A 90 -11.33 10.04 -9.01
C ALA A 90 -10.15 10.30 -8.07
N LEU A 91 -8.97 9.79 -8.41
CA LEU A 91 -7.76 9.99 -7.63
C LEU A 91 -7.31 11.45 -7.59
N ALA A 92 -7.37 12.17 -8.71
CA ALA A 92 -7.09 13.61 -8.76
C ALA A 92 -8.05 14.39 -7.86
N THR A 93 -9.34 14.06 -7.88
CA THR A 93 -10.34 14.67 -7.00
C THR A 93 -10.03 14.42 -5.53
N ILE A 94 -9.69 13.18 -5.15
CA ILE A 94 -9.31 12.84 -3.77
C ILE A 94 -8.03 13.58 -3.36
N ASP A 95 -7.08 13.73 -4.27
CA ASP A 95 -5.83 14.43 -4.00
C ASP A 95 -6.07 15.93 -3.74
N VAL A 96 -6.96 16.56 -4.48
CA VAL A 96 -7.39 17.94 -4.23
C VAL A 96 -8.13 18.06 -2.89
N ILE A 97 -9.09 17.17 -2.58
CA ILE A 97 -9.82 17.14 -1.31
C ILE A 97 -8.83 17.01 -0.13
N SER A 98 -7.82 16.17 -0.29
CA SER A 98 -6.82 15.91 0.74
C SER A 98 -5.70 16.98 0.81
N ASN A 99 -5.68 17.94 -0.11
CA ASN A 99 -4.59 18.89 -0.27
C ASN A 99 -3.22 18.20 -0.50
N GLY A 100 -3.18 17.25 -1.46
CA GLY A 100 -1.94 16.63 -1.90
C GLY A 100 -1.38 15.55 -0.97
N ARG A 101 -2.24 14.76 -0.30
CA ARG A 101 -1.81 13.73 0.67
C ARG A 101 -1.91 12.29 0.16
N VAL A 102 -2.38 12.05 -1.06
CA VAL A 102 -2.60 10.70 -1.57
C VAL A 102 -1.30 10.00 -1.96
N ILE A 103 -1.20 8.70 -1.69
CA ILE A 103 -0.13 7.79 -2.18
C ILE A 103 -0.79 6.53 -2.73
N LEU A 104 -0.31 6.04 -3.87
CA LEU A 104 -0.81 4.78 -4.44
C LEU A 104 0.22 3.66 -4.32
N GLY A 105 -0.15 2.59 -3.64
CA GLY A 105 0.58 1.33 -3.64
C GLY A 105 -0.09 0.34 -4.60
N VAL A 106 0.38 0.23 -5.84
CA VAL A 106 -0.29 -0.53 -6.91
C VAL A 106 0.29 -1.92 -7.12
N SER A 107 -0.54 -2.88 -7.49
CA SER A 107 -0.15 -4.27 -7.73
C SER A 107 -0.87 -4.88 -8.94
N VAL A 108 -0.24 -5.89 -9.54
CA VAL A 108 -0.91 -6.76 -10.52
C VAL A 108 -1.87 -7.76 -9.86
N GLY A 109 -1.80 -7.92 -8.54
CA GLY A 109 -2.50 -8.96 -7.79
C GLY A 109 -1.89 -10.38 -7.98
N PRO A 110 -1.91 -11.22 -6.94
CA PRO A 110 -1.43 -12.60 -7.02
C PRO A 110 -2.34 -13.46 -7.92
N MET A 111 -1.81 -14.62 -8.36
CA MET A 111 -2.58 -15.63 -9.09
C MET A 111 -3.37 -16.52 -8.09
N ARG A 112 -4.37 -15.96 -7.45
CA ARG A 112 -5.29 -16.66 -6.53
C ARG A 112 -6.71 -16.59 -7.07
N ASP A 113 -7.51 -17.61 -6.84
CA ASP A 113 -8.87 -17.75 -7.39
C ASP A 113 -9.76 -16.55 -7.07
N TYR A 114 -9.71 -16.04 -5.83
CA TYR A 114 -10.52 -14.88 -5.46
C TYR A 114 -10.11 -13.59 -6.22
N ILE A 115 -8.83 -13.45 -6.57
CA ILE A 115 -8.36 -12.33 -7.41
C ILE A 115 -8.83 -12.53 -8.86
N GLN A 116 -8.72 -13.74 -9.40
CA GLN A 116 -9.21 -14.03 -10.75
C GLN A 116 -10.71 -13.76 -10.89
N ARG A 117 -11.51 -14.12 -9.86
CA ARG A 117 -12.95 -13.80 -9.82
C ARG A 117 -13.21 -12.29 -9.85
N GLN A 118 -12.40 -11.47 -9.15
CA GLN A 118 -12.53 -10.01 -9.21
C GLN A 118 -12.26 -9.48 -10.62
N PHE A 119 -11.22 -9.96 -11.29
CA PHE A 119 -10.92 -9.58 -12.67
C PHE A 119 -12.05 -9.97 -13.62
N ALA A 120 -12.57 -11.19 -13.51
CA ALA A 120 -13.69 -11.65 -14.32
C ALA A 120 -14.96 -10.82 -14.08
N ALA A 121 -15.29 -10.52 -12.82
CA ALA A 121 -16.43 -9.68 -12.47
C ALA A 121 -16.34 -8.25 -13.00
N CYS A 122 -15.13 -7.72 -13.17
CA CYS A 122 -14.87 -6.41 -13.77
C CYS A 122 -14.68 -6.48 -15.30
N GLY A 123 -14.92 -7.61 -15.94
CA GLY A 123 -14.79 -7.78 -17.40
C GLY A 123 -13.35 -7.73 -17.89
N VAL A 124 -12.37 -8.00 -17.03
CA VAL A 124 -10.94 -7.94 -17.37
C VAL A 124 -10.36 -9.37 -17.40
N PRO A 125 -9.83 -9.82 -18.54
CA PRO A 125 -9.12 -11.10 -18.59
C PRO A 125 -7.92 -11.10 -17.63
N PRO A 126 -7.80 -12.09 -16.71
CA PRO A 126 -6.73 -12.13 -15.72
C PRO A 126 -5.32 -12.15 -16.34
N GLN A 127 -5.17 -12.62 -17.57
CA GLN A 127 -3.91 -12.66 -18.31
C GLN A 127 -3.41 -11.28 -18.73
N GLU A 128 -4.31 -10.31 -18.86
CA GLU A 128 -4.01 -8.94 -19.29
C GLU A 128 -3.61 -8.01 -18.14
N LYS A 129 -3.82 -8.44 -16.89
CA LYS A 129 -3.68 -7.60 -15.69
C LYS A 129 -2.34 -6.84 -15.60
N ALA A 130 -1.24 -7.48 -15.99
CA ALA A 130 0.08 -6.89 -15.90
C ALA A 130 0.33 -5.80 -16.96
N GLY A 131 -0.14 -6.02 -18.18
CA GLY A 131 -0.05 -5.03 -19.26
C GLY A 131 -1.01 -3.88 -19.02
N ARG A 132 -2.26 -4.17 -18.68
CA ARG A 132 -3.26 -3.14 -18.31
C ARG A 132 -2.78 -2.26 -17.17
N LEU A 133 -2.15 -2.82 -16.12
CA LEU A 133 -1.56 -2.02 -15.04
C LEU A 133 -0.53 -1.03 -15.57
N SER A 134 0.37 -1.47 -16.46
CA SER A 134 1.41 -0.60 -17.00
C SER A 134 0.81 0.55 -17.83
N GLU A 135 -0.10 0.26 -18.74
CA GLU A 135 -0.79 1.28 -19.54
C GLU A 135 -1.65 2.20 -18.66
N THR A 136 -2.34 1.66 -17.65
CA THR A 136 -3.11 2.46 -16.69
C THR A 136 -2.23 3.49 -15.97
N ILE A 137 -1.02 3.09 -15.53
CA ILE A 137 -0.08 4.03 -14.88
C ILE A 137 0.35 5.11 -15.86
N GLU A 138 0.70 4.75 -17.09
CA GLU A 138 1.11 5.70 -18.13
C GLU A 138 -0.01 6.69 -18.46
N ILE A 139 -1.24 6.21 -18.64
CA ILE A 139 -2.42 7.03 -18.91
C ILE A 139 -2.70 7.99 -17.73
N MET A 140 -2.72 7.48 -16.49
CA MET A 140 -2.95 8.32 -15.33
C MET A 140 -1.91 9.43 -15.21
N ARG A 141 -0.62 9.15 -15.39
CA ARG A 141 0.44 10.16 -15.33
C ARG A 141 0.25 11.25 -16.38
N ARG A 142 -0.09 10.87 -17.61
CA ARG A 142 -0.35 11.82 -18.67
C ARG A 142 -1.57 12.67 -18.40
N LEU A 143 -2.69 12.07 -17.96
CA LEU A 143 -3.92 12.79 -17.59
C LEU A 143 -3.72 13.75 -16.42
N TRP A 144 -2.78 13.48 -15.50
CA TRP A 144 -2.47 14.36 -14.37
C TRP A 144 -1.57 15.55 -14.73
N SER A 145 -0.84 15.48 -15.83
CA SER A 145 0.17 16.49 -16.21
C SER A 145 -0.12 17.21 -17.54
N GLU A 146 -0.94 16.62 -18.41
CA GLU A 146 -1.27 17.15 -19.73
C GLU A 146 -2.74 17.59 -19.78
N THR A 147 -3.02 18.66 -20.53
CA THR A 147 -4.39 19.17 -20.70
C THR A 147 -5.28 18.16 -21.41
N LYS A 148 -4.74 17.50 -22.43
CA LYS A 148 -5.40 16.47 -23.23
C LYS A 148 -4.38 15.45 -23.72
N ILE A 149 -4.79 14.19 -23.86
CA ILE A 149 -3.96 13.11 -24.37
C ILE A 149 -4.64 12.35 -25.51
N ASP A 150 -3.82 11.91 -26.45
CA ASP A 150 -4.08 10.77 -27.30
C ASP A 150 -3.22 9.61 -26.80
N TYR A 151 -3.79 8.44 -26.64
CA TYR A 151 -3.07 7.25 -26.18
C TYR A 151 -3.49 6.03 -26.99
N GLN A 152 -2.55 5.42 -27.70
CA GLN A 152 -2.76 4.18 -28.42
C GLN A 152 -1.88 3.08 -27.82
N GLY A 153 -2.49 2.21 -27.07
CA GLY A 153 -1.85 1.06 -26.42
C GLY A 153 -2.40 -0.27 -26.92
N ARG A 154 -2.02 -1.32 -26.24
CA ARG A 154 -2.56 -2.66 -26.52
C ARG A 154 -3.96 -2.85 -25.94
N TYR A 155 -4.25 -2.18 -24.81
CA TYR A 155 -5.47 -2.39 -24.02
C TYR A 155 -6.37 -1.18 -23.97
N PHE A 156 -5.84 -0.01 -24.29
CA PHE A 156 -6.59 1.23 -24.28
C PHE A 156 -6.26 2.06 -25.52
N ASP A 157 -7.31 2.65 -26.08
CA ASP A 157 -7.25 3.58 -27.20
C ASP A 157 -8.09 4.82 -26.84
N LEU A 158 -7.43 5.97 -26.70
CA LEU A 158 -8.03 7.20 -26.20
C LEU A 158 -7.70 8.35 -27.16
N HIS A 159 -8.71 9.16 -27.50
CA HIS A 159 -8.56 10.31 -28.40
C HIS A 159 -9.13 11.57 -27.75
N ASP A 160 -8.33 12.63 -27.72
CA ASP A 160 -8.69 13.97 -27.23
C ASP A 160 -9.29 13.94 -25.81
N VAL A 161 -8.70 13.14 -24.89
CA VAL A 161 -9.19 12.93 -23.53
C VAL A 161 -8.40 13.79 -22.54
N GLY A 162 -9.11 14.54 -21.70
CA GLY A 162 -8.56 15.27 -20.57
C GLY A 162 -9.42 15.12 -19.32
N ILE A 163 -8.88 15.46 -18.17
CA ILE A 163 -9.59 15.49 -16.89
C ILE A 163 -9.34 16.80 -16.15
N LEU A 164 -10.30 17.22 -15.36
CA LEU A 164 -10.18 18.28 -14.35
C LEU A 164 -10.98 17.86 -13.10
N PRO A 165 -10.46 18.14 -11.86
CA PRO A 165 -9.20 18.83 -11.62
C PRO A 165 -7.98 17.95 -11.92
N HIS A 166 -6.80 18.57 -12.07
CA HIS A 166 -5.53 17.88 -11.93
C HIS A 166 -5.20 17.69 -10.44
N PRO A 167 -4.33 16.73 -10.06
CA PRO A 167 -3.87 16.58 -8.69
C PRO A 167 -3.17 17.83 -8.16
N THR A 168 -3.26 18.06 -6.87
CA THR A 168 -2.48 19.08 -6.16
C THR A 168 -0.98 18.75 -6.22
N GLN A 169 -0.65 17.46 -6.12
CA GLN A 169 0.73 16.98 -6.24
C GLN A 169 1.24 17.07 -7.68
N GLN A 170 2.47 17.58 -7.87
CA GLN A 170 3.11 17.70 -9.18
C GLN A 170 4.35 16.81 -9.28
N PRO A 171 4.55 16.11 -10.39
CA PRO A 171 3.75 16.08 -11.63
C PRO A 171 2.51 15.16 -11.56
N GLY A 172 2.17 14.63 -10.39
CA GLY A 172 1.04 13.76 -10.13
C GLY A 172 1.18 13.02 -8.80
N ILE A 173 0.22 12.16 -8.49
CA ILE A 173 0.18 11.36 -7.27
C ILE A 173 1.32 10.34 -7.29
N PRO A 174 2.11 10.20 -6.20
CA PRO A 174 3.17 9.19 -6.13
C PRO A 174 2.63 7.77 -6.26
N ILE A 175 3.25 6.98 -7.14
CA ILE A 175 2.88 5.59 -7.40
C ILE A 175 4.00 4.66 -6.91
N TRP A 176 3.74 3.92 -5.85
CA TRP A 176 4.62 2.87 -5.34
C TRP A 176 4.17 1.52 -5.89
N ILE A 177 5.06 0.74 -6.47
CA ILE A 177 4.71 -0.51 -7.10
C ILE A 177 5.05 -1.69 -6.18
N VAL A 178 4.06 -2.53 -5.94
CA VAL A 178 4.24 -3.76 -5.16
C VAL A 178 4.92 -4.81 -6.03
N ALA A 179 6.13 -5.23 -5.66
CA ALA A 179 6.89 -6.29 -6.32
C ALA A 179 7.76 -7.02 -5.31
N ASP A 180 7.82 -8.36 -5.39
CA ASP A 180 8.46 -9.15 -4.34
C ASP A 180 9.41 -10.26 -4.82
N ARG A 181 9.22 -10.83 -6.03
CA ARG A 181 9.84 -12.11 -6.37
C ARG A 181 10.47 -12.24 -7.75
N ASN A 182 10.16 -11.38 -8.71
CA ASN A 182 10.57 -11.60 -10.10
C ASN A 182 10.99 -10.33 -10.83
N ASP A 183 11.80 -10.50 -11.84
CA ASP A 183 12.35 -9.42 -12.65
C ASP A 183 11.30 -8.59 -13.36
N THR A 184 10.23 -9.21 -13.83
CA THR A 184 9.15 -8.49 -14.49
C THR A 184 8.52 -7.45 -13.54
N GLY A 185 8.37 -7.82 -12.26
CA GLY A 185 7.96 -6.90 -11.21
C GLY A 185 8.99 -5.81 -10.96
N PHE A 186 10.26 -6.17 -10.79
CA PHE A 186 11.35 -5.22 -10.54
C PHE A 186 11.57 -4.24 -11.71
N LYS A 187 11.48 -4.72 -12.94
CA LYS A 187 11.51 -3.87 -14.15
C LYS A 187 10.35 -2.89 -14.18
N ARG A 188 9.16 -3.30 -13.74
CA ARG A 188 8.00 -2.40 -13.66
C ARG A 188 8.22 -1.32 -12.60
N VAL A 189 8.74 -1.67 -11.41
CA VAL A 189 9.15 -0.68 -10.39
C VAL A 189 10.15 0.29 -10.97
N ALA A 190 11.21 -0.21 -11.58
CA ALA A 190 12.28 0.59 -12.17
C ALA A 190 11.78 1.54 -13.25
N ARG A 191 10.85 1.10 -14.10
CA ARG A 191 10.34 1.91 -15.23
C ARG A 191 9.27 2.90 -14.81
N LEU A 192 8.33 2.49 -13.96
CA LEU A 192 7.07 3.21 -13.73
C LEU A 192 6.85 3.65 -12.27
N GLY A 193 7.62 3.15 -11.30
CA GLY A 193 7.40 3.45 -9.88
C GLY A 193 8.10 4.72 -9.41
N ASP A 194 7.49 5.47 -8.51
CA ASP A 194 8.15 6.50 -7.69
C ASP A 194 8.71 5.88 -6.42
N GLY A 195 8.15 4.76 -5.99
CA GLY A 195 8.57 3.94 -4.88
C GLY A 195 8.28 2.46 -5.09
N TRP A 196 8.76 1.66 -4.15
CA TRP A 196 8.65 0.21 -4.14
C TRP A 196 8.05 -0.27 -2.82
N VAL A 197 7.09 -1.20 -2.90
CA VAL A 197 6.55 -1.89 -1.72
C VAL A 197 6.86 -3.38 -1.83
N THR A 198 7.38 -3.96 -0.76
CA THR A 198 7.75 -5.38 -0.70
C THR A 198 7.25 -6.05 0.58
N LEU A 199 7.15 -7.38 0.53
CA LEU A 199 6.95 -8.27 1.67
C LEU A 199 8.20 -9.13 1.92
N ALA A 200 9.40 -8.65 1.51
CA ALA A 200 10.64 -9.42 1.57
C ALA A 200 10.87 -9.99 2.98
N PRO A 201 10.87 -11.33 3.17
CA PRO A 201 10.92 -11.95 4.49
C PRO A 201 12.32 -11.95 5.11
N THR A 202 13.36 -11.56 4.35
CA THR A 202 14.74 -11.49 4.82
C THR A 202 15.44 -10.25 4.30
N LEU A 203 16.40 -9.75 5.09
CA LEU A 203 17.24 -8.61 4.71
C LEU A 203 17.99 -8.86 3.40
N GLU A 204 18.51 -10.06 3.20
CA GLU A 204 19.20 -10.47 1.96
C GLU A 204 18.28 -10.30 0.75
N ARG A 205 17.04 -10.80 0.83
CA ARG A 205 16.06 -10.66 -0.28
C ARG A 205 15.70 -9.22 -0.56
N PHE A 206 15.56 -8.41 0.50
CA PHE A 206 15.30 -6.98 0.35
C PHE A 206 16.46 -6.29 -0.39
N THR A 207 17.70 -6.50 0.10
CA THR A 207 18.92 -5.91 -0.46
C THR A 207 19.13 -6.30 -1.92
N ASN A 208 19.00 -7.59 -2.23
CA ASN A 208 19.14 -8.10 -3.60
C ASN A 208 18.06 -7.54 -4.54
N ALA A 209 16.80 -7.50 -4.10
CA ALA A 209 15.72 -6.94 -4.90
C ALA A 209 15.93 -5.45 -5.18
N ARG A 210 16.32 -4.68 -4.16
CA ARG A 210 16.60 -3.25 -4.29
C ARG A 210 17.77 -2.96 -5.23
N ALA A 211 18.85 -3.74 -5.15
CA ALA A 211 19.98 -3.64 -6.06
C ALA A 211 19.52 -3.87 -7.52
N ARG A 212 18.77 -4.95 -7.78
CA ARG A 212 18.24 -5.28 -9.12
C ARG A 212 17.31 -4.20 -9.66
N ILE A 213 16.44 -3.62 -8.82
CA ILE A 213 15.56 -2.52 -9.23
C ILE A 213 16.40 -1.30 -9.65
N ASN A 214 17.45 -0.96 -8.89
CA ASN A 214 18.34 0.14 -9.23
C ASN A 214 19.14 -0.11 -10.52
N ASP A 215 19.57 -1.35 -10.77
CA ASP A 215 20.22 -1.74 -12.01
C ASP A 215 19.28 -1.53 -13.21
N TYR A 216 18.07 -2.06 -13.14
CA TYR A 216 17.06 -1.83 -14.18
C TYR A 216 16.71 -0.34 -14.35
N ALA A 217 16.67 0.44 -13.25
CA ALA A 217 16.41 1.88 -13.35
C ALA A 217 17.53 2.59 -14.15
N ARG A 218 18.80 2.19 -13.96
CA ARG A 218 19.93 2.70 -14.76
C ARG A 218 19.82 2.28 -16.23
N GLU A 219 19.44 1.03 -16.50
CA GLU A 219 19.20 0.55 -17.87
C GLU A 219 18.10 1.34 -18.59
N TYR A 220 17.06 1.77 -17.85
CA TYR A 220 16.00 2.66 -18.39
C TYR A 220 16.37 4.15 -18.40
N GLY A 221 17.62 4.52 -18.11
CA GLY A 221 18.11 5.89 -18.14
C GLY A 221 17.61 6.79 -17.01
N ARG A 222 17.10 6.22 -15.90
CA ARG A 222 16.71 7.03 -14.74
C ARG A 222 17.96 7.60 -14.06
N LYS A 223 17.98 8.92 -13.91
CA LYS A 223 19.11 9.64 -13.28
C LYS A 223 19.19 9.48 -11.76
N LYS A 224 18.09 9.11 -11.12
CA LYS A 224 18.01 8.94 -9.66
C LYS A 224 17.67 7.49 -9.33
N ASN A 225 18.24 6.97 -8.25
CA ASN A 225 17.84 5.72 -7.66
C ASN A 225 16.36 5.78 -7.24
N LEU A 226 15.77 4.62 -7.00
CA LEU A 226 14.43 4.53 -6.46
C LEU A 226 14.33 5.37 -5.17
N GLY A 227 13.32 6.23 -5.07
CA GLY A 227 13.12 7.12 -3.93
C GLY A 227 12.72 6.33 -2.69
N GLU A 228 11.46 5.90 -2.65
CA GLU A 228 10.89 5.23 -1.49
C GLU A 228 10.99 3.70 -1.61
N SER A 229 11.37 3.06 -0.49
CA SER A 229 11.34 1.60 -0.33
C SER A 229 10.54 1.29 0.92
N ALA A 230 9.38 0.65 0.75
CA ALA A 230 8.45 0.37 1.83
C ALA A 230 8.32 -1.14 2.10
N LEU A 231 8.32 -1.51 3.38
CA LEU A 231 8.10 -2.87 3.84
C LEU A 231 6.67 -2.99 4.39
N TYR A 232 5.88 -3.87 3.79
CA TYR A 232 4.54 -4.20 4.27
C TYR A 232 4.65 -5.33 5.30
N VAL A 233 4.36 -5.05 6.57
CA VAL A 233 4.68 -5.92 7.69
C VAL A 233 3.54 -6.01 8.70
N SER A 234 3.40 -7.16 9.37
CA SER A 234 2.56 -7.31 10.57
C SER A 234 3.44 -7.26 11.81
N VAL A 235 3.08 -6.39 12.76
CA VAL A 235 3.92 -6.09 13.94
C VAL A 235 3.12 -6.34 15.23
N ILE A 236 3.74 -6.98 16.19
CA ILE A 236 3.36 -6.95 17.60
C ILE A 236 4.65 -6.92 18.45
N LEU A 237 4.64 -6.08 19.47
CA LEU A 237 5.75 -5.91 20.41
C LEU A 237 5.30 -6.39 21.79
N CYS A 238 6.13 -7.21 22.44
CA CYS A 238 5.92 -7.69 23.81
C CYS A 238 7.28 -7.66 24.55
N ASP A 239 7.24 -7.79 25.87
CA ASP A 239 8.44 -7.88 26.70
C ASP A 239 9.26 -9.15 26.45
N ASP A 240 8.63 -10.17 25.85
CA ASP A 240 9.21 -11.46 25.55
C ASP A 240 8.89 -11.90 24.11
N SER A 241 9.92 -12.39 23.40
CA SER A 241 9.83 -12.78 21.98
C SER A 241 8.88 -13.95 21.72
N GLU A 242 8.85 -14.95 22.62
CA GLU A 242 7.98 -16.12 22.41
C GLU A 242 6.52 -15.72 22.65
N LYS A 243 6.26 -14.87 23.65
CA LYS A 243 4.94 -14.27 23.88
C LYS A 243 4.49 -13.43 22.66
N ALA A 244 5.38 -12.61 22.10
CA ALA A 244 5.09 -11.83 20.89
C ALA A 244 4.72 -12.72 19.71
N LYS A 245 5.47 -13.80 19.47
CA LYS A 245 5.21 -14.77 18.41
C LYS A 245 3.88 -15.48 18.61
N GLU A 246 3.61 -15.96 19.83
CA GLU A 246 2.35 -16.64 20.14
C GLU A 246 1.15 -15.72 19.90
N GLN A 247 1.13 -14.54 20.51
CA GLN A 247 0.03 -13.60 20.41
C GLN A 247 -0.14 -13.08 18.99
N GLY A 248 0.97 -12.76 18.30
CA GLY A 248 0.93 -12.28 16.93
C GLY A 248 0.34 -13.30 15.96
N TRP A 249 0.72 -14.58 16.07
CA TRP A 249 0.14 -15.62 15.22
C TRP A 249 -1.31 -15.91 15.57
N GLN A 250 -1.71 -15.94 16.85
CA GLN A 250 -3.10 -16.10 17.26
C GLN A 250 -3.97 -14.98 16.68
N TRP A 251 -3.49 -13.72 16.78
CA TRP A 251 -4.19 -12.57 16.20
C TRP A 251 -4.30 -12.69 14.68
N MET A 252 -3.22 -13.04 13.98
CA MET A 252 -3.20 -13.20 12.54
C MET A 252 -4.17 -14.29 12.05
N GLU A 253 -4.19 -15.44 12.73
CA GLU A 253 -5.12 -16.54 12.41
C GLU A 253 -6.59 -16.12 12.58
N LYS A 254 -6.90 -15.42 13.67
CA LYS A 254 -8.23 -14.85 13.93
C LYS A 254 -8.59 -13.80 12.87
N PHE A 255 -7.69 -12.85 12.58
CA PHE A 255 -7.92 -11.76 11.62
C PHE A 255 -8.10 -12.26 10.18
N PHE A 256 -7.32 -13.25 9.78
CA PHE A 256 -7.40 -13.81 8.42
C PHE A 256 -8.36 -15.01 8.32
N GLU A 257 -8.91 -15.49 9.42
CA GLU A 257 -9.77 -16.68 9.49
C GLU A 257 -9.13 -17.89 8.78
N THR A 258 -7.84 -18.11 9.03
CA THR A 258 -7.08 -19.16 8.36
C THR A 258 -5.86 -19.57 9.20
N SER A 259 -5.38 -20.79 9.00
CA SER A 259 -4.25 -21.33 9.76
C SER A 259 -2.92 -20.64 9.42
N ARG A 260 -2.02 -20.57 10.39
CA ARG A 260 -0.64 -20.05 10.28
C ARG A 260 0.11 -20.60 9.06
N SER A 261 -0.07 -21.88 8.72
CA SER A 261 0.58 -22.50 7.58
C SER A 261 0.29 -21.82 6.24
N LYS A 262 -0.89 -21.18 6.10
CA LYS A 262 -1.27 -20.41 4.92
C LYS A 262 -0.83 -18.95 4.97
N LEU A 263 -0.34 -18.48 6.12
CA LEU A 263 0.07 -17.09 6.38
C LEU A 263 1.58 -16.87 6.25
N GLY A 264 2.38 -17.90 6.09
CA GLY A 264 3.84 -17.83 6.04
C GLY A 264 4.44 -16.98 4.90
N HIS A 265 3.61 -16.42 4.03
CA HIS A 265 4.02 -15.45 3.01
C HIS A 265 4.01 -13.99 3.49
N PHE A 266 3.41 -13.72 4.66
CA PHE A 266 3.47 -12.40 5.27
C PHE A 266 4.80 -12.20 6.00
N PHE A 267 5.37 -11.02 5.86
CA PHE A 267 6.47 -10.61 6.72
C PHE A 267 5.92 -10.17 8.08
N THR A 268 6.52 -10.66 9.14
CA THR A 268 6.09 -10.38 10.52
C THR A 268 7.28 -9.94 11.37
N ILE A 269 7.04 -8.95 12.23
CA ILE A 269 7.93 -8.54 13.32
C ILE A 269 7.16 -8.80 14.61
N PHE A 270 7.31 -9.99 15.16
CA PHE A 270 6.77 -10.41 16.45
C PHE A 270 7.94 -10.57 17.39
N ALA A 271 8.21 -9.53 18.17
CA ALA A 271 9.51 -9.33 18.80
C ALA A 271 9.42 -8.48 20.07
N THR A 272 10.53 -8.37 20.77
CA THR A 272 10.71 -7.31 21.77
C THR A 272 10.99 -5.96 21.08
N PRO A 273 10.82 -4.82 21.76
CA PRO A 273 11.20 -3.52 21.22
C PRO A 273 12.65 -3.44 20.74
N ASP A 274 13.60 -4.03 21.49
CA ASP A 274 15.02 -4.04 21.13
C ASP A 274 15.28 -4.87 19.86
N GLU A 275 14.75 -6.08 19.78
CA GLU A 275 14.87 -6.93 18.59
C GLU A 275 14.25 -6.27 17.36
N CYS A 276 13.10 -5.61 17.51
CA CYS A 276 12.46 -4.85 16.46
C CYS A 276 13.33 -3.68 15.98
N THR A 277 13.92 -2.96 16.91
CA THR A 277 14.83 -1.84 16.65
C THR A 277 16.05 -2.29 15.85
N ASP A 278 16.72 -3.35 16.27
CA ASP A 278 17.92 -3.87 15.62
C ASP A 278 17.62 -4.40 14.21
N LEU A 279 16.50 -5.09 14.06
CA LEU A 279 16.02 -5.55 12.76
C LEU A 279 15.75 -4.36 11.83
N LEU A 280 15.00 -3.36 12.27
CA LEU A 280 14.66 -2.20 11.46
C LEU A 280 15.87 -1.32 11.14
N LYS A 281 16.87 -1.21 12.03
CA LYS A 281 18.17 -0.58 11.73
C LYS A 281 18.84 -1.27 10.54
N SER A 282 18.93 -2.60 10.56
CA SER A 282 19.54 -3.37 9.48
C SER A 282 18.85 -3.12 8.13
N TYR A 283 17.52 -3.02 8.10
CA TYR A 283 16.78 -2.70 6.90
C TYR A 283 16.97 -1.22 6.48
N THR A 284 17.05 -0.30 7.43
CA THR A 284 17.29 1.13 7.16
C THR A 284 18.66 1.33 6.53
N ASP A 285 19.70 0.66 7.05
CA ASP A 285 21.05 0.66 6.47
C ASP A 285 21.05 0.09 5.04
N ALA A 286 20.19 -0.89 4.76
CA ALA A 286 20.00 -1.42 3.40
C ALA A 286 19.12 -0.52 2.51
N GLY A 287 18.61 0.61 3.04
CA GLY A 287 17.87 1.62 2.31
C GLY A 287 16.34 1.50 2.38
N LEU A 288 15.81 0.86 3.42
CA LEU A 288 14.40 0.96 3.76
C LEU A 288 14.08 2.37 4.25
N THR A 289 13.05 2.99 3.70
CA THR A 289 12.61 4.34 4.08
C THR A 289 11.32 4.33 4.88
N THR A 290 10.51 3.31 4.69
CA THR A 290 9.14 3.26 5.21
C THR A 290 8.73 1.85 5.65
N ILE A 291 8.00 1.74 6.75
CA ILE A 291 7.20 0.55 7.05
C ILE A 291 5.71 0.85 6.97
N ILE A 292 4.95 -0.08 6.40
CA ILE A 292 3.48 -0.10 6.39
C ILE A 292 3.06 -1.17 7.38
N ALA A 293 2.83 -0.76 8.62
CA ALA A 293 2.64 -1.64 9.75
C ALA A 293 1.16 -2.02 9.94
N ARG A 294 0.86 -3.32 9.83
CA ARG A 294 -0.36 -3.87 10.42
C ARG A 294 -0.06 -4.20 11.87
N ILE A 295 -0.71 -3.53 12.79
CA ILE A 295 -0.62 -3.89 14.20
C ILE A 295 -1.39 -5.20 14.41
N ALA A 296 -0.67 -6.25 14.82
CA ALA A 296 -1.24 -7.58 15.09
C ALA A 296 -1.67 -7.70 16.56
N SER A 297 -2.43 -6.71 17.03
CA SER A 297 -2.94 -6.60 18.40
C SER A 297 -4.27 -5.84 18.40
N ASP A 298 -5.11 -6.14 19.38
CA ASP A 298 -6.33 -5.36 19.65
C ASP A 298 -5.97 -4.06 20.39
N ASP A 299 -4.81 -3.97 21.06
CA ASP A 299 -4.23 -2.75 21.63
C ASP A 299 -3.40 -1.99 20.59
N VAL A 300 -4.07 -1.40 19.60
CA VAL A 300 -3.41 -0.63 18.54
C VAL A 300 -2.65 0.57 19.12
N ARG A 301 -3.21 1.22 20.15
CA ARG A 301 -2.63 2.43 20.74
C ARG A 301 -1.32 2.14 21.47
N GLY A 302 -1.29 1.18 22.38
CA GLY A 302 -0.06 0.83 23.11
C GLY A 302 1.05 0.36 22.18
N GLN A 303 0.71 -0.42 21.14
CA GLN A 303 1.66 -0.81 20.12
C GLN A 303 2.19 0.38 19.29
N ALA A 304 1.33 1.35 18.99
CA ALA A 304 1.73 2.56 18.27
C ALA A 304 2.67 3.43 19.14
N GLU A 305 2.38 3.58 20.42
CA GLU A 305 3.23 4.32 21.36
C GLU A 305 4.64 3.71 21.45
N MET A 306 4.77 2.37 21.52
CA MET A 306 6.07 1.69 21.45
C MET A 306 6.77 1.93 20.11
N LEU A 307 6.09 1.74 18.98
CA LEU A 307 6.68 1.91 17.65
C LEU A 307 7.15 3.35 17.38
N LEU A 308 6.35 4.33 17.75
CA LEU A 308 6.61 5.75 17.44
C LEU A 308 7.44 6.44 18.52
N GLY A 309 7.22 6.09 19.79
CA GLY A 309 7.89 6.72 20.93
C GLY A 309 9.24 6.10 21.26
N GLU A 310 9.37 4.77 21.18
CA GLU A 310 10.59 4.08 21.60
C GLU A 310 11.48 3.69 20.43
N ILE A 311 10.91 3.09 19.37
CA ILE A 311 11.66 2.52 18.25
C ILE A 311 12.03 3.57 17.21
N LYS A 312 11.04 4.33 16.69
CA LYS A 312 11.26 5.31 15.61
C LYS A 312 12.39 6.33 15.89
N PRO A 313 12.55 6.87 17.12
CA PRO A 313 13.66 7.79 17.42
C PRO A 313 15.04 7.18 17.23
N GLN A 314 15.19 5.86 17.48
CA GLN A 314 16.45 5.14 17.36
C GLN A 314 16.80 4.78 15.89
N LEU A 315 15.86 4.93 14.95
CA LEU A 315 16.02 4.66 13.51
C LEU A 315 16.38 5.91 12.70
N ARG A 316 16.61 7.04 13.36
CA ARG A 316 17.10 8.25 12.71
C ARG A 316 18.60 8.14 12.55
N ALA A 317 19.07 8.06 11.28
CA ALA A 317 20.45 8.30 10.92
C ALA A 317 20.72 9.79 10.88
#